data_24265f588f422ce0a9e146c3c6ded750
#
_entry.id   24265f588f422ce0a9e146c3c6ded750
#
_cell.length_a   1.000
_cell.length_b   1.000
_cell.length_c   1.000
_cell.angle_alpha   90.00
_cell.angle_beta   90.00
_cell.angle_gamma   90.00
#
_symmetry.space_group_name_H-M   'P 1'
#
loop_
_entity.id
_entity.type
_entity.pdbx_description
1 polymer ?
#
loop_
_entity_poly.entity_id
_entity_poly.type
_entity_poly.pdbx_seq_one_letter_code
_entity_poly.pdbx_strand_id
1 'polypeptide(L)'
;EYSLKKKQTRRDRFLAEIEAVTPWAALEKAVMPFYPSSGGRGRPPIGLARMLRMYVAQQCFGLSDEGIEDALYDSQAIRHFVGIDLSRESAPDATTLLNFRHLLEQHQLTESIFNAINGHLAEKGLLLREGTIIDATLIAAPPSTKNKDGKRDPEMHQSKKGKQWYFGMKAHIGVDAQSGLVHTVIGTAGNVS
;
A
#
# COMPACT_ATOMS: atom_id res chain seq x y z
N GLU A 1 14.11 22.63 -10.35
CA GLU A 1 13.39 22.30 -11.63
C GLU A 1 11.87 22.18 -11.45
N TYR A 2 11.38 21.45 -10.43
CA TYR A 2 9.94 21.23 -10.24
C TYR A 2 9.16 22.53 -10.01
N SER A 3 9.71 23.46 -9.24
CA SER A 3 9.12 24.78 -8.96
C SER A 3 8.99 25.68 -10.21
N LEU A 4 9.77 25.40 -11.26
CA LEU A 4 9.74 26.12 -12.54
C LEU A 4 8.77 25.53 -13.55
N LYS A 5 8.06 24.47 -13.20
CA LYS A 5 7.12 23.77 -14.08
C LYS A 5 5.88 24.63 -14.35
N LYS A 6 5.71 25.04 -15.60
CA LYS A 6 4.61 25.91 -16.03
C LYS A 6 3.23 25.23 -16.03
N LYS A 7 3.17 23.89 -16.13
CA LYS A 7 1.91 23.12 -16.21
C LYS A 7 1.90 22.00 -15.20
N GLN A 8 0.88 21.96 -14.35
CA GLN A 8 0.57 20.80 -13.50
C GLN A 8 -0.11 19.71 -14.32
N THR A 9 0.42 18.48 -14.23
CA THR A 9 -0.18 17.31 -14.84
C THR A 9 -1.32 16.76 -13.96
N ARG A 10 -2.11 15.82 -14.50
CA ARG A 10 -3.12 15.10 -13.69
C ARG A 10 -2.48 14.36 -12.52
N ARG A 11 -1.28 13.80 -12.73
CA ARG A 11 -0.51 13.10 -11.69
C ARG A 11 -0.05 14.06 -10.58
N ASP A 12 0.39 15.26 -10.92
CA ASP A 12 0.76 16.27 -9.92
C ASP A 12 -0.42 16.63 -9.01
N ARG A 13 -1.61 16.85 -9.59
CA ARG A 13 -2.82 17.19 -8.84
C ARG A 13 -3.26 16.05 -7.94
N PHE A 14 -3.31 14.82 -8.47
CA PHE A 14 -3.67 13.64 -7.70
C PHE A 14 -2.72 13.43 -6.50
N LEU A 15 -1.40 13.52 -6.72
CA LEU A 15 -0.42 13.37 -5.63
C LEU A 15 -0.51 14.51 -4.61
N ALA A 16 -0.86 15.73 -5.02
CA ALA A 16 -1.11 16.84 -4.09
C ALA A 16 -2.36 16.60 -3.23
N GLU A 17 -3.41 15.99 -3.77
CA GLU A 17 -4.59 15.56 -3.02
C GLU A 17 -4.24 14.47 -2.01
N ILE A 18 -3.48 13.45 -2.43
CA ILE A 18 -2.99 12.39 -1.52
C ILE A 18 -2.13 12.98 -0.40
N GLU A 19 -1.21 13.91 -0.71
CA GLU A 19 -0.40 14.59 0.30
C GLU A 19 -1.26 15.32 1.33
N ALA A 20 -2.34 15.98 0.89
CA ALA A 20 -3.23 16.78 1.76
C ALA A 20 -4.14 15.92 2.65
N VAL A 21 -4.55 14.73 2.20
CA VAL A 21 -5.49 13.87 2.94
C VAL A 21 -4.80 12.80 3.79
N THR A 22 -3.52 12.53 3.55
CA THR A 22 -2.81 11.46 4.27
C THR A 22 -2.26 11.98 5.60
N PRO A 23 -2.56 11.30 6.73
CA PRO A 23 -2.07 11.69 8.05
C PRO A 23 -0.62 11.24 8.30
N TRP A 24 0.34 11.79 7.56
CA TRP A 24 1.74 11.34 7.55
C TRP A 24 2.35 11.17 8.93
N ALA A 25 2.12 12.13 9.84
CA ALA A 25 2.65 12.06 11.20
C ALA A 25 2.11 10.86 11.99
N ALA A 26 0.84 10.49 11.80
CA ALA A 26 0.25 9.30 12.42
C ALA A 26 0.84 8.01 11.83
N LEU A 27 1.04 7.95 10.50
CA LEU A 27 1.66 6.81 9.83
C LEU A 27 3.12 6.63 10.27
N GLU A 28 3.90 7.72 10.31
CA GLU A 28 5.27 7.68 10.81
C GLU A 28 5.34 7.20 12.25
N LYS A 29 4.48 7.72 13.12
CA LYS A 29 4.40 7.30 14.51
C LYS A 29 4.09 5.81 14.67
N ALA A 30 3.22 5.25 13.84
CA ALA A 30 2.86 3.83 13.88
C ALA A 30 4.03 2.91 13.44
N VAL A 31 4.83 3.33 12.45
CA VAL A 31 5.89 2.51 11.86
C VAL A 31 7.24 2.72 12.53
N MET A 32 7.52 3.92 13.06
CA MET A 32 8.81 4.32 13.63
C MET A 32 9.39 3.33 14.66
N PRO A 33 8.61 2.70 15.59
CA PRO A 33 9.16 1.77 16.56
C PRO A 33 9.81 0.52 15.96
N PHE A 34 9.43 0.18 14.74
CA PHE A 34 9.90 -1.02 14.02
C PHE A 34 10.90 -0.68 12.92
N TYR A 35 11.04 0.61 12.59
CA TYR A 35 11.92 1.05 11.51
C TYR A 35 13.38 1.10 11.96
N PRO A 36 14.33 0.66 11.11
CA PRO A 36 15.75 0.68 11.48
C PRO A 36 16.24 2.09 11.88
N SER A 37 16.94 2.18 13.00
CA SER A 37 17.54 3.44 13.46
C SER A 37 18.85 3.73 12.70
N SER A 38 19.10 5.01 12.44
CA SER A 38 20.40 5.48 11.96
C SER A 38 21.43 5.39 13.08
N GLY A 39 22.55 4.70 12.87
CA GLY A 39 23.64 4.58 13.86
C GLY A 39 24.27 3.19 13.92
N GLY A 40 23.73 2.20 13.20
CA GLY A 40 24.33 0.89 13.04
C GLY A 40 25.48 0.87 12.01
N ARG A 41 26.16 -0.28 11.91
CA ARG A 41 27.19 -0.52 10.92
C ARG A 41 26.54 -0.68 9.55
N GLY A 42 26.99 0.05 8.52
CA GLY A 42 26.49 -0.07 7.13
C GLY A 42 25.90 1.22 6.59
N ARG A 43 25.23 1.12 5.44
CA ARG A 43 24.54 2.26 4.81
C ARG A 43 23.36 2.71 5.70
N PRO A 44 23.25 4.00 6.01
CA PRO A 44 22.09 4.50 6.76
C PRO A 44 20.76 4.14 6.08
N PRO A 45 19.71 3.82 6.84
CA PRO A 45 18.40 3.57 6.26
C PRO A 45 17.86 4.84 5.59
N ILE A 46 17.06 4.65 4.56
CA ILE A 46 16.35 5.76 3.91
C ILE A 46 15.32 6.32 4.90
N GLY A 47 15.11 7.64 4.92
CA GLY A 47 14.18 8.25 5.87
C GLY A 47 12.76 7.65 5.76
N LEU A 48 12.14 7.33 6.91
CA LEU A 48 10.83 6.67 6.98
C LEU A 48 9.75 7.44 6.20
N ALA A 49 9.73 8.76 6.29
CA ALA A 49 8.79 9.60 5.54
C ALA A 49 8.85 9.35 4.02
N ARG A 50 10.04 9.13 3.47
CA ARG A 50 10.24 8.82 2.05
C ARG A 50 9.77 7.42 1.70
N MET A 51 10.07 6.44 2.55
CA MET A 51 9.62 5.06 2.34
C MET A 51 8.10 4.94 2.37
N LEU A 52 7.43 5.63 3.30
CA LEU A 52 5.97 5.69 3.35
C LEU A 52 5.38 6.33 2.09
N ARG A 53 5.94 7.45 1.62
CA ARG A 53 5.49 8.10 0.38
C ARG A 53 5.72 7.24 -0.86
N MET A 54 6.88 6.56 -0.94
CA MET A 54 7.16 5.62 -2.03
C MET A 54 6.17 4.46 -2.03
N TYR A 55 5.89 3.87 -0.86
CA TYR A 55 4.90 2.81 -0.71
C TYR A 55 3.48 3.28 -1.09
N VAL A 56 3.05 4.44 -0.61
CA VAL A 56 1.74 5.01 -0.97
C VAL A 56 1.65 5.28 -2.49
N ALA A 57 2.70 5.87 -3.09
CA ALA A 57 2.72 6.09 -4.53
C ALA A 57 2.65 4.77 -5.31
N GLN A 58 3.37 3.73 -4.88
CA GLN A 58 3.30 2.40 -5.48
C GLN A 58 1.85 1.87 -5.49
N GLN A 59 1.16 1.94 -4.33
CA GLN A 59 -0.22 1.46 -4.22
C GLN A 59 -1.18 2.29 -5.09
N CYS A 60 -1.07 3.62 -5.06
CA CYS A 60 -1.94 4.50 -5.83
C CYS A 60 -1.85 4.30 -7.35
N PHE A 61 -0.68 3.93 -7.85
CA PHE A 61 -0.46 3.72 -9.29
C PHE A 61 -0.41 2.24 -9.70
N GLY A 62 -0.56 1.30 -8.77
CA GLY A 62 -0.53 -0.14 -9.04
C GLY A 62 0.80 -0.61 -9.64
N LEU A 63 1.92 -0.04 -9.20
CA LEU A 63 3.24 -0.34 -9.75
C LEU A 63 3.89 -1.55 -9.06
N SER A 64 4.71 -2.31 -9.83
CA SER A 64 5.62 -3.29 -9.24
C SER A 64 6.75 -2.60 -8.46
N ASP A 65 7.57 -3.36 -7.75
CA ASP A 65 8.72 -2.80 -7.03
C ASP A 65 9.73 -2.17 -7.99
N GLU A 66 10.01 -2.81 -9.12
CA GLU A 66 10.81 -2.24 -10.20
C GLU A 66 10.11 -1.06 -10.88
N GLY A 67 8.79 -1.15 -11.06
CA GLY A 67 8.00 -0.11 -11.70
C GLY A 67 7.98 1.21 -10.92
N ILE A 68 7.97 1.18 -9.58
CA ILE A 68 8.08 2.42 -8.79
C ILE A 68 9.52 2.95 -8.78
N GLU A 69 10.54 2.09 -8.78
CA GLU A 69 11.93 2.50 -8.95
C GLU A 69 12.11 3.26 -10.27
N ASP A 70 11.70 2.67 -11.40
CA ASP A 70 11.73 3.34 -12.72
C ASP A 70 10.95 4.67 -12.70
N ALA A 71 9.77 4.67 -12.07
CA ALA A 71 8.95 5.88 -11.97
C ALA A 71 9.61 7.00 -11.15
N LEU A 72 10.50 6.71 -10.21
CA LEU A 72 11.29 7.71 -9.50
C LEU A 72 12.33 8.37 -10.42
N TYR A 73 12.84 7.66 -11.42
CA TYR A 73 13.74 8.23 -12.43
C TYR A 73 12.99 8.99 -13.53
N ASP A 74 11.85 8.47 -13.99
CA ASP A 74 11.13 8.99 -15.15
C ASP A 74 10.12 10.09 -14.79
N SER A 75 9.42 9.96 -13.65
CA SER A 75 8.34 10.85 -13.26
C SER A 75 8.77 11.91 -12.26
N GLN A 76 8.91 13.13 -12.73
CA GLN A 76 9.19 14.29 -11.86
C GLN A 76 8.12 14.47 -10.77
N ALA A 77 6.85 14.16 -11.05
CA ALA A 77 5.75 14.28 -10.10
C ALA A 77 5.89 13.27 -8.94
N ILE A 78 6.16 11.98 -9.26
CA ILE A 78 6.36 10.94 -8.25
C ILE A 78 7.62 11.23 -7.43
N ARG A 79 8.72 11.58 -8.08
CA ARG A 79 9.97 11.94 -7.43
C ARG A 79 9.81 13.10 -6.44
N HIS A 80 9.07 14.15 -6.84
CA HIS A 80 8.78 15.28 -5.97
C HIS A 80 7.93 14.87 -4.77
N PHE A 81 6.89 14.07 -4.98
CA PHE A 81 6.03 13.55 -3.92
C PHE A 81 6.81 12.73 -2.89
N VAL A 82 7.72 11.86 -3.35
CA VAL A 82 8.56 11.04 -2.46
C VAL A 82 9.66 11.88 -1.79
N GLY A 83 10.00 13.03 -2.33
CA GLY A 83 11.02 13.94 -1.79
C GLY A 83 12.44 13.50 -2.13
N ILE A 84 12.67 13.01 -3.36
CA ILE A 84 13.99 12.60 -3.85
C ILE A 84 14.56 13.65 -4.81
N ASP A 85 15.81 13.98 -4.61
CA ASP A 85 16.60 14.83 -5.50
C ASP A 85 17.74 14.02 -6.13
N LEU A 86 17.56 13.59 -7.38
CA LEU A 86 18.54 12.78 -8.10
C LEU A 86 19.86 13.51 -8.38
N SER A 87 19.93 14.82 -8.17
CA SER A 87 21.19 15.56 -8.25
C SER A 87 22.08 15.35 -7.02
N ARG A 88 21.52 14.87 -5.91
CA ARG A 88 22.20 14.72 -4.61
C ARG A 88 22.26 13.28 -4.14
N GLU A 89 21.31 12.45 -4.56
CA GLU A 89 21.16 11.08 -4.07
C GLU A 89 20.55 10.16 -5.14
N SER A 90 20.82 8.87 -5.06
CA SER A 90 20.13 7.87 -5.89
C SER A 90 18.76 7.55 -5.31
N ALA A 91 17.80 7.19 -6.18
CA ALA A 91 16.51 6.68 -5.74
C ALA A 91 16.67 5.37 -4.94
N PRO A 92 15.75 5.07 -4.01
CA PRO A 92 15.64 3.75 -3.43
C PRO A 92 15.38 2.70 -4.51
N ASP A 93 16.06 1.57 -4.41
CA ASP A 93 15.87 0.45 -5.33
C ASP A 93 14.63 -0.41 -4.96
N ALA A 94 14.21 -1.28 -5.87
CA ALA A 94 13.11 -2.22 -5.70
C ALA A 94 13.29 -3.10 -4.45
N THR A 95 14.52 -3.57 -4.19
CA THR A 95 14.84 -4.40 -3.02
C THR A 95 14.63 -3.64 -1.70
N THR A 96 14.97 -2.37 -1.66
CA THR A 96 14.74 -1.50 -0.49
C THR A 96 13.25 -1.40 -0.18
N LEU A 97 12.41 -1.20 -1.19
CA LEU A 97 10.95 -1.15 -0.99
C LEU A 97 10.38 -2.53 -0.61
N LEU A 98 10.85 -3.61 -1.22
CA LEU A 98 10.46 -4.97 -0.85
C LEU A 98 10.75 -5.25 0.64
N ASN A 99 11.95 -4.89 1.12
CA ASN A 99 12.31 -5.04 2.53
C ASN A 99 11.42 -4.20 3.45
N PHE A 100 11.04 -2.99 3.02
CA PHE A 100 10.09 -2.16 3.76
C PHE A 100 8.71 -2.80 3.83
N ARG A 101 8.19 -3.38 2.75
CA ARG A 101 6.93 -4.12 2.75
C ARG A 101 6.97 -5.34 3.67
N HIS A 102 8.05 -6.12 3.64
CA HIS A 102 8.23 -7.25 4.56
C HIS A 102 8.23 -6.79 6.04
N LEU A 103 8.83 -5.64 6.34
CA LEU A 103 8.76 -5.05 7.68
C LEU A 103 7.31 -4.72 8.07
N LEU A 104 6.53 -4.10 7.17
CA LEU A 104 5.12 -3.80 7.43
C LEU A 104 4.29 -5.09 7.65
N GLU A 105 4.53 -6.12 6.86
CA GLU A 105 3.86 -7.42 6.97
C GLU A 105 4.24 -8.14 8.28
N GLN A 106 5.53 -8.24 8.58
CA GLN A 106 6.05 -8.93 9.77
C GLN A 106 5.48 -8.35 11.07
N HIS A 107 5.23 -7.06 11.11
CA HIS A 107 4.71 -6.37 12.29
C HIS A 107 3.23 -6.00 12.17
N GLN A 108 2.51 -6.53 11.16
CA GLN A 108 1.08 -6.29 10.91
C GLN A 108 0.71 -4.79 10.86
N LEU A 109 1.63 -3.97 10.35
CA LEU A 109 1.48 -2.50 10.33
C LEU A 109 0.53 -2.01 9.24
N THR A 110 0.23 -2.83 8.22
CA THR A 110 -0.71 -2.48 7.15
C THR A 110 -2.11 -2.20 7.68
N GLU A 111 -2.58 -2.99 8.66
CA GLU A 111 -3.85 -2.75 9.34
C GLU A 111 -3.82 -1.47 10.18
N SER A 112 -2.72 -1.22 10.90
CA SER A 112 -2.54 0.01 11.68
C SER A 112 -2.55 1.26 10.79
N ILE A 113 -1.89 1.21 9.62
CA ILE A 113 -1.88 2.26 8.60
C ILE A 113 -3.30 2.49 8.07
N PHE A 114 -4.02 1.43 7.70
CA PHE A 114 -5.39 1.50 7.21
C PHE A 114 -6.33 2.16 8.23
N ASN A 115 -6.25 1.75 9.49
CA ASN A 115 -7.06 2.29 10.58
C ASN A 115 -6.73 3.76 10.86
N ALA A 116 -5.45 4.15 10.80
CA ALA A 116 -5.04 5.54 10.98
C ALA A 116 -5.57 6.45 9.86
N ILE A 117 -5.54 5.99 8.61
CA ILE A 117 -6.10 6.73 7.48
C ILE A 117 -7.62 6.85 7.63
N ASN A 118 -8.34 5.76 7.90
CA ASN A 118 -9.79 5.77 8.04
C ASN A 118 -10.25 6.63 9.23
N GLY A 119 -9.54 6.60 10.36
CA GLY A 119 -9.81 7.48 11.49
C GLY A 119 -9.71 8.95 11.10
N HIS A 120 -8.62 9.31 10.42
CA HIS A 120 -8.41 10.69 9.96
C HIS A 120 -9.47 11.15 8.93
N LEU A 121 -9.86 10.29 7.99
CA LEU A 121 -10.91 10.60 7.02
C LEU A 121 -12.28 10.78 7.69
N ALA A 122 -12.57 9.96 8.72
CA ALA A 122 -13.80 10.09 9.51
C ALA A 122 -13.82 11.40 10.32
N GLU A 123 -12.71 11.77 10.96
CA GLU A 123 -12.57 13.04 11.68
C GLU A 123 -12.78 14.27 10.78
N LYS A 124 -12.36 14.17 9.51
CA LYS A 124 -12.58 15.19 8.48
C LYS A 124 -13.98 15.16 7.85
N GLY A 125 -14.87 14.23 8.25
CA GLY A 125 -16.18 14.06 7.67
C GLY A 125 -16.18 13.56 6.22
N LEU A 126 -15.07 12.96 5.76
CA LEU A 126 -14.95 12.41 4.41
C LEU A 126 -15.39 10.93 4.36
N LEU A 127 -15.39 10.24 5.49
CA LEU A 127 -15.89 8.88 5.64
C LEU A 127 -17.14 8.92 6.52
N LEU A 128 -18.32 8.85 5.92
CA LEU A 128 -19.61 9.10 6.59
C LEU A 128 -20.14 7.85 7.32
N ARG A 129 -19.81 6.65 6.82
CA ARG A 129 -20.33 5.35 7.31
C ARG A 129 -21.87 5.25 7.27
N GLU A 130 -22.49 6.02 6.42
CA GLU A 130 -23.94 6.01 6.19
C GLU A 130 -24.27 5.09 5.01
N GLY A 131 -24.68 3.88 5.34
CA GLY A 131 -24.91 2.82 4.36
C GLY A 131 -23.59 2.13 3.95
N THR A 132 -23.56 0.80 4.07
CA THR A 132 -22.39 0.01 3.69
C THR A 132 -22.74 -0.90 2.53
N ILE A 133 -21.97 -0.78 1.44
CA ILE A 133 -21.98 -1.74 0.33
C ILE A 133 -20.95 -2.79 0.65
N ILE A 134 -21.37 -4.06 0.67
CA ILE A 134 -20.48 -5.20 0.94
C ILE A 134 -20.28 -5.97 -0.35
N ASP A 135 -19.02 -6.21 -0.71
CA ASP A 135 -18.63 -7.07 -1.81
C ASP A 135 -17.58 -8.09 -1.37
N ALA A 136 -17.56 -9.25 -2.02
CA ALA A 136 -16.58 -10.29 -1.76
C ALA A 136 -15.82 -10.63 -3.04
N THR A 137 -14.53 -10.33 -3.04
CA THR A 137 -13.62 -10.64 -4.14
C THR A 137 -12.81 -11.89 -3.85
N LEU A 138 -12.78 -12.83 -4.81
CA LEU A 138 -11.96 -14.01 -4.72
C LEU A 138 -10.50 -13.69 -5.09
N ILE A 139 -9.58 -13.99 -4.18
CA ILE A 139 -8.13 -13.93 -4.40
C ILE A 139 -7.64 -15.33 -4.71
N ALA A 140 -7.45 -15.62 -6.01
CA ALA A 140 -7.00 -16.93 -6.44
C ALA A 140 -5.48 -17.09 -6.23
N ALA A 141 -5.10 -18.25 -5.72
CA ALA A 141 -3.71 -18.67 -5.59
C ALA A 141 -3.44 -19.92 -6.44
N PRO A 142 -2.18 -20.14 -6.87
CA PRO A 142 -1.82 -21.36 -7.56
C PRO A 142 -2.09 -22.58 -6.67
N PRO A 143 -2.81 -23.62 -7.15
CA PRO A 143 -3.09 -24.83 -6.37
C PRO A 143 -1.88 -25.79 -6.28
N SER A 144 -0.69 -25.31 -6.62
CA SER A 144 0.54 -26.08 -6.69
C SER A 144 1.02 -26.52 -5.30
N THR A 145 1.51 -27.75 -5.22
CA THR A 145 2.24 -28.30 -4.07
C THR A 145 3.75 -28.33 -4.29
N LYS A 146 4.25 -27.66 -5.33
CA LYS A 146 5.70 -27.62 -5.67
C LYS A 146 6.45 -26.53 -4.85
N ASN A 147 6.10 -26.37 -3.59
CA ASN A 147 6.80 -25.53 -2.63
C ASN A 147 7.75 -26.39 -1.78
N LYS A 148 8.56 -25.76 -0.95
CA LYS A 148 9.54 -26.43 -0.07
C LYS A 148 8.87 -27.47 0.86
N ASP A 149 7.65 -27.22 1.30
CA ASP A 149 6.92 -28.07 2.26
C ASP A 149 6.03 -29.10 1.58
N GLY A 150 5.90 -29.10 0.24
CA GLY A 150 5.08 -30.01 -0.54
C GLY A 150 3.57 -29.98 -0.19
N LYS A 151 3.10 -28.90 0.44
CA LYS A 151 1.73 -28.76 0.94
C LYS A 151 1.09 -27.49 0.41
N ARG A 152 -0.25 -27.52 0.32
CA ARG A 152 -1.04 -26.31 0.06
C ARG A 152 -1.12 -25.48 1.33
N ASP A 153 -1.28 -24.16 1.16
CA ASP A 153 -1.54 -23.27 2.28
C ASP A 153 -2.83 -23.70 3.02
N PRO A 154 -2.75 -23.99 4.34
CA PRO A 154 -3.90 -24.46 5.12
C PRO A 154 -5.00 -23.41 5.30
N GLU A 155 -4.69 -22.12 5.13
CA GLU A 155 -5.67 -21.03 5.23
C GLU A 155 -6.46 -20.84 3.93
N MET A 156 -6.02 -21.45 2.83
CA MET A 156 -6.65 -21.34 1.52
C MET A 156 -7.53 -22.54 1.21
N HIS A 157 -8.72 -22.27 0.72
CA HIS A 157 -9.70 -23.31 0.36
C HIS A 157 -10.24 -23.14 -1.05
N GLN A 158 -10.87 -24.24 -1.55
CA GLN A 158 -11.53 -24.21 -2.84
C GLN A 158 -12.89 -23.52 -2.75
N SER A 159 -13.19 -22.68 -3.73
CA SER A 159 -14.49 -22.04 -3.91
C SER A 159 -14.93 -22.14 -5.37
N LYS A 160 -16.23 -22.23 -5.59
CA LYS A 160 -16.82 -22.30 -6.93
C LYS A 160 -17.49 -20.96 -7.26
N LYS A 161 -17.11 -20.36 -8.40
CA LYS A 161 -17.79 -19.18 -8.94
C LYS A 161 -18.32 -19.54 -10.35
N GLY A 162 -19.63 -19.65 -10.48
CA GLY A 162 -20.26 -20.17 -11.70
C GLY A 162 -19.88 -21.63 -11.94
N LYS A 163 -19.28 -21.92 -13.10
CA LYS A 163 -18.81 -23.26 -13.47
C LYS A 163 -17.33 -23.53 -13.14
N GLN A 164 -16.60 -22.54 -12.63
CA GLN A 164 -15.15 -22.61 -12.42
C GLN A 164 -14.80 -22.74 -10.94
N TRP A 165 -13.83 -23.61 -10.63
CA TRP A 165 -13.25 -23.77 -9.32
C TRP A 165 -12.00 -22.91 -9.15
N TYR A 166 -11.88 -22.29 -7.99
CA TYR A 166 -10.74 -21.48 -7.59
C TYR A 166 -10.21 -21.98 -6.27
N PHE A 167 -8.90 -21.94 -6.08
CA PHE A 167 -8.23 -22.17 -4.80
C PHE A 167 -7.68 -20.84 -4.30
N GLY A 168 -7.94 -20.47 -3.05
CA GLY A 168 -7.47 -19.20 -2.51
C GLY A 168 -8.28 -18.71 -1.31
N MET A 169 -8.32 -17.40 -1.17
CA MET A 169 -9.02 -16.67 -0.12
C MET A 169 -10.11 -15.76 -0.73
N LYS A 170 -10.97 -15.24 0.13
CA LYS A 170 -11.89 -14.14 -0.20
C LYS A 170 -11.51 -12.89 0.59
N ALA A 171 -11.55 -11.75 -0.06
CA ALA A 171 -11.55 -10.45 0.59
C ALA A 171 -12.97 -9.90 0.61
N HIS A 172 -13.53 -9.69 1.79
CA HIS A 172 -14.78 -9.00 1.98
C HIS A 172 -14.49 -7.53 2.23
N ILE A 173 -15.07 -6.66 1.42
CA ILE A 173 -14.81 -5.22 1.45
C ILE A 173 -16.09 -4.51 1.81
N GLY A 174 -16.05 -3.69 2.88
CA GLY A 174 -17.12 -2.77 3.25
C GLY A 174 -16.79 -1.38 2.74
N VAL A 175 -17.66 -0.80 1.92
CA VAL A 175 -17.49 0.49 1.28
C VAL A 175 -18.59 1.43 1.73
N ASP A 176 -18.23 2.66 2.09
CA ASP A 176 -19.17 3.74 2.34
C ASP A 176 -19.96 4.04 1.07
N ALA A 177 -21.29 4.00 1.15
CA ALA A 177 -22.16 4.11 -0.02
C ALA A 177 -22.14 5.50 -0.67
N GLN A 178 -21.79 6.53 0.07
CA GLN A 178 -21.76 7.91 -0.44
C GLN A 178 -20.38 8.31 -0.96
N SER A 179 -19.35 8.08 -0.16
CA SER A 179 -17.97 8.48 -0.51
C SER A 179 -17.25 7.47 -1.40
N GLY A 180 -17.70 6.20 -1.44
CA GLY A 180 -17.00 5.12 -2.12
C GLY A 180 -15.70 4.68 -1.41
N LEU A 181 -15.43 5.18 -0.20
CA LEU A 181 -14.23 4.83 0.54
C LEU A 181 -14.38 3.50 1.26
N VAL A 182 -13.33 2.69 1.21
CA VAL A 182 -13.27 1.40 1.91
C VAL A 182 -13.00 1.64 3.39
N HIS A 183 -13.90 1.16 4.26
CA HIS A 183 -13.75 1.28 5.70
C HIS A 183 -13.52 -0.07 6.42
N THR A 184 -13.77 -1.20 5.74
CA THR A 184 -13.59 -2.53 6.30
C THR A 184 -13.03 -3.46 5.24
N VAL A 185 -12.03 -4.26 5.62
CA VAL A 185 -11.48 -5.34 4.80
C VAL A 185 -11.31 -6.56 5.70
N ILE A 186 -11.91 -7.70 5.32
CA ILE A 186 -11.80 -8.96 6.07
C ILE A 186 -11.39 -10.06 5.10
N GLY A 187 -10.25 -10.71 5.39
CA GLY A 187 -9.80 -11.90 4.69
C GLY A 187 -10.45 -13.16 5.28
N THR A 188 -10.98 -14.04 4.43
CA THR A 188 -11.47 -15.35 4.83
C THR A 188 -11.01 -16.45 3.89
N ALA A 189 -11.04 -17.69 4.34
CA ALA A 189 -10.81 -18.82 3.44
C ALA A 189 -11.83 -18.82 2.28
N GLY A 190 -11.44 -19.32 1.12
CA GLY A 190 -12.25 -19.27 -0.10
C GLY A 190 -13.64 -19.91 0.01
N ASN A 191 -13.85 -20.85 0.93
CA ASN A 191 -15.11 -21.56 1.17
C ASN A 191 -16.06 -20.86 2.16
N VAL A 192 -15.62 -19.82 2.83
CA VAL A 192 -16.48 -19.01 3.73
C VAL A 192 -17.41 -18.14 2.89
N SER A 193 -18.70 -18.14 3.19
CA SER A 193 -19.74 -17.32 2.52
C SER A 193 -20.10 -16.11 3.35
#